data_ff332ba68013ff0910c84d4f77b89496
#
_entry.id   ff332ba68013ff0910c84d4f77b89496
#
_cell.length_a   1.000
_cell.length_b   1.000
_cell.length_c   1.000
_cell.angle_alpha   90.00
_cell.angle_beta   90.00
_cell.angle_gamma   90.00
#
_symmetry.space_group_name_H-M   'P 1'
#
loop_
_entity.id
_entity.type
_entity.pdbx_description
1 polymer ?
#
loop_
_entity_poly.entity_id
_entity_poly.type
_entity_poly.pdbx_seq_one_letter_code
_entity_poly.pdbx_strand_id
1 'polypeptide(L)'
;MNKILILKNDRVGDLFNSLDGINAILQDNPNVKVEIILSQVSQKLDFLFDIDNVTVTFLPYHLRILDKLKLLFKILNSSFEKIYILSPKNFYFYLPLFCKSKFYAITIINSNKSRPLNFLLKKLFKYRANNRDNKRIDDNIGSLIFDLCSSKKLSSYKNILNHSPQCSNLFQSNISLFKNFIHIHYKDYIFKKNGWSHSSFLKLLNKLSLKNKIILTSDFGNFHYHKIFLSNFSYLDFDNSTDKIDLKQNIHYLHNINTSDLFKLISLSKTVISPHGAMTVMASYLQKKVIDIFDVNININAFREFKPRNDNYNFFIIKSNFEKILFKINKFL
;
A
#
# COMPACT_ATOMS: atom_id res chain seq x y z
N MET A 1 23.36 -10.65 -21.23
CA MET A 1 22.75 -10.91 -19.92
C MET A 1 21.26 -10.55 -20.00
N ASN A 2 20.37 -11.48 -19.72
CA ASN A 2 18.93 -11.22 -19.75
C ASN A 2 18.54 -10.25 -18.64
N LYS A 3 17.78 -9.21 -18.97
CA LYS A 3 17.30 -8.22 -18.02
C LYS A 3 15.77 -8.17 -18.05
N ILE A 4 15.17 -7.92 -16.90
CA ILE A 4 13.73 -7.72 -16.74
C ILE A 4 13.46 -6.31 -16.21
N LEU A 5 12.43 -5.68 -16.74
CA LEU A 5 11.92 -4.40 -16.24
C LEU A 5 10.52 -4.58 -15.65
N ILE A 6 10.31 -4.06 -14.44
CA ILE A 6 8.99 -4.01 -13.78
C ILE A 6 8.58 -2.55 -13.62
N LEU A 7 7.48 -2.15 -14.24
CA LEU A 7 6.93 -0.79 -14.17
C LEU A 7 5.79 -0.75 -13.13
N LYS A 8 6.08 -0.24 -11.92
CA LYS A 8 5.15 -0.16 -10.79
C LYS A 8 5.22 1.19 -10.08
N ASN A 9 5.09 2.29 -10.81
CA ASN A 9 5.13 3.64 -10.23
C ASN A 9 3.74 4.16 -9.84
N ASP A 10 3.08 3.45 -8.94
CA ASP A 10 1.76 3.78 -8.37
C ASP A 10 1.85 4.34 -6.95
N ARG A 11 0.69 4.44 -6.29
CA ARG A 11 0.58 4.80 -4.89
C ARG A 11 1.07 3.67 -3.98
N VAL A 12 1.38 4.00 -2.74
CA VAL A 12 1.86 3.04 -1.72
C VAL A 12 0.90 1.85 -1.55
N GLY A 13 -0.41 2.09 -1.44
CA GLY A 13 -1.40 1.01 -1.31
C GLY A 13 -1.41 0.06 -2.52
N ASP A 14 -1.30 0.61 -3.74
CA ASP A 14 -1.26 -0.20 -4.97
C ASP A 14 0.04 -1.02 -5.05
N LEU A 15 1.16 -0.51 -4.51
CA LEU A 15 2.40 -1.25 -4.38
C LEU A 15 2.20 -2.48 -3.48
N PHE A 16 1.66 -2.30 -2.26
CA PHE A 16 1.43 -3.42 -1.34
C PHE A 16 0.48 -4.47 -1.90
N ASN A 17 -0.58 -4.08 -2.60
CA ASN A 17 -1.46 -5.02 -3.30
C ASN A 17 -0.75 -5.83 -4.39
N SER A 18 0.42 -5.40 -4.83
CA SER A 18 1.18 -6.03 -5.93
C SER A 18 2.36 -6.86 -5.45
N LEU A 19 2.76 -6.77 -4.17
CA LEU A 19 4.00 -7.35 -3.69
C LEU A 19 4.05 -8.87 -3.84
N ASP A 20 2.96 -9.59 -3.57
CA ASP A 20 2.90 -11.04 -3.77
C ASP A 20 3.18 -11.43 -5.23
N GLY A 21 2.58 -10.68 -6.16
CA GLY A 21 2.81 -10.90 -7.59
C GLY A 21 4.23 -10.52 -8.03
N ILE A 22 4.78 -9.43 -7.51
CA ILE A 22 6.18 -9.04 -7.78
C ILE A 22 7.13 -10.09 -7.21
N ASN A 23 6.89 -10.55 -5.98
CA ASN A 23 7.65 -11.64 -5.37
C ASN A 23 7.66 -12.90 -6.24
N ALA A 24 6.51 -13.28 -6.81
CA ALA A 24 6.42 -14.42 -7.71
C ALA A 24 7.22 -14.19 -9.01
N ILE A 25 7.17 -12.99 -9.61
CA ILE A 25 7.97 -12.65 -10.79
C ILE A 25 9.47 -12.78 -10.49
N LEU A 26 9.92 -12.30 -9.33
CA LEU A 26 11.32 -12.40 -8.91
C LEU A 26 11.76 -13.86 -8.76
N GLN A 27 10.95 -14.69 -8.10
CA GLN A 27 11.25 -16.12 -7.92
C GLN A 27 11.20 -16.94 -9.20
N ASP A 28 10.37 -16.56 -10.18
CA ASP A 28 10.37 -17.19 -11.50
C ASP A 28 11.62 -16.83 -12.34
N ASN A 29 12.41 -15.82 -11.91
CA ASN A 29 13.57 -15.32 -12.62
C ASN A 29 14.78 -15.12 -11.67
N PRO A 30 15.23 -16.12 -10.90
CA PRO A 30 16.16 -15.96 -9.77
C PRO A 30 17.55 -15.48 -10.19
N ASN A 31 18.00 -15.79 -11.41
CA ASN A 31 19.34 -15.45 -11.91
C ASN A 31 19.33 -14.31 -12.94
N VAL A 32 18.24 -13.57 -13.03
CA VAL A 32 18.06 -12.49 -13.98
C VAL A 32 18.19 -11.16 -13.27
N LYS A 33 18.89 -10.19 -13.87
CA LYS A 33 18.92 -8.82 -13.36
C LYS A 33 17.54 -8.18 -13.55
N VAL A 34 16.94 -7.73 -12.45
CA VAL A 34 15.62 -7.12 -12.45
C VAL A 34 15.75 -5.65 -12.08
N GLU A 35 15.21 -4.79 -12.92
CA GLU A 35 15.03 -3.38 -12.59
C GLU A 35 13.56 -3.13 -12.27
N ILE A 36 13.28 -2.53 -11.10
CA ILE A 36 11.94 -2.16 -10.67
C ILE A 36 11.83 -0.64 -10.66
N ILE A 37 10.89 -0.10 -11.43
CA ILE A 37 10.58 1.32 -11.41
C ILE A 37 9.39 1.54 -10.47
N LEU A 38 9.67 2.20 -9.35
CA LEU A 38 8.68 2.61 -8.35
C LEU A 38 8.32 4.10 -8.47
N SER A 39 7.29 4.50 -7.77
CA SER A 39 6.94 5.90 -7.58
C SER A 39 7.82 6.55 -6.49
N GLN A 40 8.17 7.82 -6.65
CA GLN A 40 8.86 8.61 -5.62
C GLN A 40 8.11 8.60 -4.28
N VAL A 41 6.77 8.48 -4.27
CA VAL A 41 5.99 8.36 -3.03
C VAL A 41 6.25 7.05 -2.27
N SER A 42 6.87 6.07 -2.92
CA SER A 42 7.26 4.78 -2.32
C SER A 42 8.77 4.68 -2.03
N GLN A 43 9.52 5.78 -2.13
CA GLN A 43 10.98 5.76 -2.02
C GLN A 43 11.47 5.14 -0.70
N LYS A 44 10.80 5.42 0.41
CA LYS A 44 11.14 4.88 1.72
C LYS A 44 10.76 3.38 1.91
N LEU A 45 10.30 2.72 0.85
CA LEU A 45 9.96 1.30 0.80
C LEU A 45 10.92 0.49 -0.09
N ASP A 46 12.00 1.10 -0.56
CA ASP A 46 13.02 0.44 -1.39
C ASP A 46 13.67 -0.76 -0.68
N PHE A 47 13.79 -0.71 0.64
CA PHE A 47 14.28 -1.82 1.46
C PHE A 47 13.53 -3.14 1.21
N LEU A 48 12.26 -3.09 0.77
CA LEU A 48 11.51 -4.30 0.41
C LEU A 48 12.19 -5.11 -0.70
N PHE A 49 12.96 -4.46 -1.55
CA PHE A 49 13.61 -5.01 -2.72
C PHE A 49 15.14 -5.07 -2.58
N ASP A 50 15.63 -5.09 -1.34
CA ASP A 50 17.05 -5.28 -1.02
C ASP A 50 17.44 -6.75 -1.28
N ILE A 51 17.65 -7.08 -2.54
CA ILE A 51 17.93 -8.39 -3.11
C ILE A 51 19.03 -8.22 -4.16
N ASP A 52 20.06 -9.04 -4.14
CA ASP A 52 21.30 -8.91 -4.93
C ASP A 52 21.11 -8.62 -6.43
N ASN A 53 20.12 -9.23 -7.05
CA ASN A 53 19.86 -9.09 -8.48
C ASN A 53 18.79 -8.04 -8.82
N VAL A 54 18.29 -7.29 -7.84
CA VAL A 54 17.24 -6.28 -8.00
C VAL A 54 17.82 -4.87 -7.86
N THR A 55 17.46 -3.99 -8.78
CA THR A 55 17.77 -2.56 -8.72
C THR A 55 16.48 -1.77 -8.73
N VAL A 56 16.31 -0.86 -7.78
CA VAL A 56 15.14 0.02 -7.72
C VAL A 56 15.49 1.40 -8.25
N THR A 57 14.64 1.93 -9.11
CA THR A 57 14.71 3.32 -9.58
C THR A 57 13.35 3.99 -9.39
N PHE A 58 13.37 5.33 -9.24
CA PHE A 58 12.17 6.08 -8.90
C PHE A 58 11.77 7.04 -10.01
N LEU A 59 10.47 7.10 -10.31
CA LEU A 59 9.87 8.07 -11.20
C LEU A 59 8.74 8.83 -10.48
N PRO A 60 8.44 10.07 -10.91
CA PRO A 60 7.26 10.78 -10.43
C PRO A 60 5.99 9.95 -10.64
N TYR A 61 5.04 10.03 -9.68
CA TYR A 61 3.73 9.37 -9.83
C TYR A 61 3.02 9.82 -11.12
N HIS A 62 3.05 11.13 -11.42
CA HIS A 62 2.59 11.70 -12.69
C HIS A 62 3.78 11.98 -13.59
N LEU A 63 3.94 11.18 -14.65
CA LEU A 63 5.02 11.34 -15.62
C LEU A 63 4.78 12.56 -16.50
N ARG A 64 5.70 13.52 -16.48
CA ARG A 64 5.79 14.61 -17.46
C ARG A 64 6.35 14.08 -18.77
N ILE A 65 6.28 14.88 -19.85
CA ILE A 65 6.79 14.49 -21.17
C ILE A 65 8.27 14.10 -21.12
N LEU A 66 9.08 14.88 -20.42
CA LEU A 66 10.52 14.60 -20.26
C LEU A 66 10.78 13.27 -19.52
N ASP A 67 9.99 12.94 -18.50
CA ASP A 67 10.11 11.66 -17.77
C ASP A 67 9.78 10.48 -18.69
N LYS A 68 8.76 10.63 -19.53
CA LYS A 68 8.36 9.62 -20.53
C LYS A 68 9.46 9.41 -21.57
N LEU A 69 10.06 10.49 -22.09
CA LEU A 69 11.16 10.42 -23.04
C LEU A 69 12.41 9.78 -22.42
N LYS A 70 12.81 10.20 -21.22
CA LYS A 70 13.94 9.59 -20.49
C LYS A 70 13.70 8.09 -20.27
N LEU A 71 12.51 7.68 -19.88
CA LEU A 71 12.17 6.27 -19.70
C LEU A 71 12.21 5.51 -21.03
N LEU A 72 11.68 6.09 -22.11
CA LEU A 72 11.73 5.48 -23.45
C LEU A 72 13.18 5.28 -23.90
N PHE A 73 14.03 6.29 -23.81
CA PHE A 73 15.45 6.19 -24.13
C PHE A 73 16.17 5.14 -23.29
N LYS A 74 15.88 5.09 -21.99
CA LYS A 74 16.41 4.06 -21.10
C LYS A 74 16.02 2.66 -21.58
N ILE A 75 14.77 2.45 -21.95
CA ILE A 75 14.27 1.14 -22.43
C ILE A 75 14.93 0.76 -23.76
N LEU A 76 15.05 1.71 -24.69
CA LEU A 76 15.67 1.48 -26.00
C LEU A 76 17.16 1.14 -25.90
N ASN A 77 17.88 1.79 -24.98
CA ASN A 77 19.31 1.57 -24.77
C ASN A 77 19.61 0.35 -23.87
N SER A 78 18.59 -0.22 -23.24
CA SER A 78 18.72 -1.39 -22.37
C SER A 78 18.10 -2.61 -23.03
N SER A 79 18.85 -3.70 -23.14
CA SER A 79 18.36 -4.94 -23.73
C SER A 79 17.46 -5.73 -22.76
N PHE A 80 16.27 -5.20 -22.45
CA PHE A 80 15.29 -5.94 -21.63
C PHE A 80 14.67 -7.07 -22.45
N GLU A 81 14.74 -8.29 -21.93
CA GLU A 81 14.05 -9.43 -22.52
C GLU A 81 12.53 -9.39 -22.24
N LYS A 82 12.17 -9.04 -20.98
CA LYS A 82 10.79 -8.99 -20.52
C LYS A 82 10.50 -7.65 -19.85
N ILE A 83 9.34 -7.11 -20.12
CA ILE A 83 8.84 -5.88 -19.47
C ILE A 83 7.46 -6.18 -18.86
N TYR A 84 7.35 -6.03 -17.54
CA TYR A 84 6.10 -6.19 -16.82
C TYR A 84 5.48 -4.82 -16.54
N ILE A 85 4.30 -4.56 -17.09
CA ILE A 85 3.52 -3.32 -16.86
C ILE A 85 2.50 -3.63 -15.76
N LEU A 86 2.87 -3.31 -14.51
CA LEU A 86 2.02 -3.51 -13.33
C LEU A 86 1.29 -2.24 -12.90
N SER A 87 1.61 -1.10 -13.52
CA SER A 87 0.88 0.16 -13.42
C SER A 87 0.19 0.44 -14.75
N PRO A 88 -1.14 0.33 -14.85
CA PRO A 88 -1.85 0.45 -16.12
C PRO A 88 -1.98 1.91 -16.59
N LYS A 89 -0.84 2.57 -16.87
CA LYS A 89 -0.76 3.93 -17.42
C LYS A 89 -0.73 3.88 -18.94
N ASN A 90 -1.51 4.73 -19.60
CA ASN A 90 -1.61 4.74 -21.06
C ASN A 90 -0.25 4.77 -21.79
N PHE A 91 0.70 5.55 -21.27
CA PHE A 91 2.03 5.65 -21.88
C PHE A 91 2.75 4.30 -21.95
N TYR A 92 2.64 3.47 -20.92
CA TYR A 92 3.31 2.17 -20.90
C TYR A 92 2.79 1.20 -21.94
N PHE A 93 1.53 1.33 -22.31
CA PHE A 93 0.92 0.49 -23.33
C PHE A 93 1.36 0.84 -24.76
N TYR A 94 2.03 1.98 -24.98
CA TYR A 94 2.67 2.33 -26.25
C TYR A 94 4.09 1.81 -26.38
N LEU A 95 4.75 1.40 -25.28
CA LEU A 95 6.15 0.93 -25.29
C LEU A 95 6.40 -0.24 -26.27
N PRO A 96 5.47 -1.21 -26.46
CA PRO A 96 5.66 -2.29 -27.43
C PRO A 96 5.82 -1.84 -28.88
N LEU A 97 5.44 -0.60 -29.21
CA LEU A 97 5.63 -0.02 -30.54
C LEU A 97 7.09 0.36 -30.81
N PHE A 98 7.89 0.51 -29.77
CA PHE A 98 9.24 1.06 -29.84
C PHE A 98 10.34 0.03 -29.56
N CYS A 99 10.02 -1.10 -28.93
CA CYS A 99 11.05 -2.10 -28.58
C CYS A 99 10.55 -3.54 -28.74
N LYS A 100 11.51 -4.46 -28.93
CA LYS A 100 11.26 -5.89 -29.24
C LYS A 100 11.10 -6.77 -28.00
N SER A 101 11.07 -6.21 -26.79
CA SER A 101 10.89 -6.95 -25.54
C SER A 101 9.58 -7.73 -25.52
N LYS A 102 9.52 -8.79 -24.73
CA LYS A 102 8.25 -9.49 -24.43
C LYS A 102 7.50 -8.72 -23.34
N PHE A 103 6.28 -8.31 -23.63
CA PHE A 103 5.48 -7.50 -22.72
C PHE A 103 4.43 -8.33 -22.00
N TYR A 104 4.34 -8.13 -20.68
CA TYR A 104 3.34 -8.68 -19.80
C TYR A 104 2.64 -7.53 -19.08
N ALA A 105 1.32 -7.47 -19.09
CA ALA A 105 0.61 -6.33 -18.53
C ALA A 105 -0.65 -6.73 -17.77
N ILE A 106 -0.95 -6.05 -16.68
CA ILE A 106 -2.27 -6.06 -16.08
C ILE A 106 -3.11 -4.92 -16.66
N THR A 107 -4.42 -5.15 -16.77
CA THR A 107 -5.40 -4.13 -17.16
C THR A 107 -6.48 -4.05 -16.11
N ILE A 108 -6.89 -2.84 -15.74
CA ILE A 108 -7.99 -2.58 -14.80
C ILE A 108 -9.20 -2.12 -15.60
N ILE A 109 -10.31 -2.82 -15.49
CA ILE A 109 -11.48 -2.66 -16.35
C ILE A 109 -12.17 -1.32 -16.21
N ASN A 110 -12.36 -0.89 -14.96
CA ASN A 110 -13.14 0.29 -14.67
C ASN A 110 -12.35 1.59 -14.88
N SER A 111 -11.08 1.48 -15.28
CA SER A 111 -10.34 2.66 -15.72
C SER A 111 -10.67 2.93 -17.18
N ASN A 112 -11.25 4.08 -17.50
CA ASN A 112 -11.42 4.57 -18.87
C ASN A 112 -10.09 4.62 -19.66
N LYS A 113 -8.97 4.38 -18.99
CA LYS A 113 -7.61 4.45 -19.51
C LYS A 113 -7.21 3.28 -20.42
N SER A 114 -7.84 2.11 -20.29
CA SER A 114 -7.44 0.90 -21.07
C SER A 114 -8.37 0.55 -22.25
N ARG A 115 -9.52 1.23 -22.38
CA ARG A 115 -10.55 0.88 -23.39
C ARG A 115 -10.11 0.99 -24.85
N PRO A 116 -9.43 2.05 -25.33
CA PRO A 116 -9.07 2.16 -26.74
C PRO A 116 -7.99 1.18 -27.19
N LEU A 117 -7.18 0.69 -26.26
CA LEU A 117 -5.98 -0.13 -26.53
C LEU A 117 -6.27 -1.64 -26.50
N ASN A 118 -7.48 -2.06 -26.14
CA ASN A 118 -7.80 -3.48 -25.96
C ASN A 118 -7.52 -4.33 -27.21
N PHE A 119 -7.71 -3.79 -28.40
CA PHE A 119 -7.45 -4.50 -29.65
C PHE A 119 -5.95 -4.60 -29.95
N LEU A 120 -5.21 -3.50 -29.80
CA LEU A 120 -3.76 -3.46 -29.96
C LEU A 120 -3.06 -4.33 -28.91
N LEU A 121 -3.53 -4.30 -27.66
CA LEU A 121 -2.98 -5.09 -26.56
C LEU A 121 -3.01 -6.59 -26.86
N LYS A 122 -4.09 -7.11 -27.47
CA LYS A 122 -4.18 -8.53 -27.85
C LYS A 122 -3.10 -8.98 -28.82
N LYS A 123 -2.63 -8.09 -29.68
CA LYS A 123 -1.60 -8.39 -30.70
C LYS A 123 -0.18 -8.14 -30.21
N LEU A 124 0.01 -7.12 -29.37
CA LEU A 124 1.34 -6.64 -28.97
C LEU A 124 1.87 -7.32 -27.68
N PHE A 125 0.99 -7.74 -26.77
CA PHE A 125 1.40 -8.40 -25.55
C PHE A 125 1.41 -9.92 -25.73
N LYS A 126 2.50 -10.55 -25.37
CA LYS A 126 2.61 -12.02 -25.39
C LYS A 126 1.63 -12.65 -24.40
N TYR A 127 1.42 -12.00 -23.26
CA TYR A 127 0.49 -12.42 -22.23
C TYR A 127 -0.17 -11.19 -21.59
N ARG A 128 -1.43 -11.32 -21.21
CA ARG A 128 -2.19 -10.27 -20.54
C ARG A 128 -3.16 -10.86 -19.54
N ALA A 129 -3.05 -10.43 -18.28
CA ALA A 129 -4.07 -10.68 -17.29
C ALA A 129 -5.10 -9.53 -17.29
N ASN A 130 -6.36 -9.88 -17.12
CA ASN A 130 -7.48 -8.94 -17.12
C ASN A 130 -8.55 -9.41 -16.14
N ASN A 131 -9.00 -8.55 -15.24
CA ASN A 131 -10.04 -8.86 -14.27
C ASN A 131 -11.48 -8.93 -14.85
N ARG A 132 -11.64 -8.90 -16.17
CA ARG A 132 -12.97 -8.91 -16.85
C ARG A 132 -13.75 -10.22 -16.76
N ASP A 133 -13.12 -11.31 -16.40
CA ASP A 133 -13.88 -12.52 -16.17
C ASP A 133 -14.63 -12.40 -14.86
N ASN A 134 -15.90 -12.00 -14.93
CA ASN A 134 -16.85 -11.91 -13.81
C ASN A 134 -17.01 -13.22 -13.00
N LYS A 135 -16.30 -14.25 -13.35
CA LYS A 135 -16.36 -15.57 -12.72
C LYS A 135 -15.49 -15.73 -11.48
N ARG A 136 -14.52 -14.83 -11.25
CA ARG A 136 -13.66 -14.86 -10.08
C ARG A 136 -14.02 -13.70 -9.14
N ILE A 137 -14.74 -14.01 -8.10
CA ILE A 137 -15.21 -13.04 -7.08
C ILE A 137 -14.05 -12.37 -6.32
N ASP A 138 -12.84 -12.95 -6.37
CA ASP A 138 -11.68 -12.56 -5.56
C ASP A 138 -10.49 -12.00 -6.35
N ASP A 139 -10.67 -11.60 -7.60
CA ASP A 139 -9.59 -11.08 -8.44
C ASP A 139 -9.19 -9.67 -8.01
N ASN A 140 -8.15 -9.56 -7.19
CA ASN A 140 -7.48 -8.31 -6.89
C ASN A 140 -6.25 -8.10 -7.79
N ILE A 141 -5.63 -6.91 -7.72
CA ILE A 141 -4.43 -6.56 -8.49
C ILE A 141 -3.31 -7.60 -8.31
N GLY A 142 -3.10 -8.10 -7.09
CA GLY A 142 -2.10 -9.12 -6.81
C GLY A 142 -2.37 -10.42 -7.57
N SER A 143 -3.64 -10.85 -7.70
CA SER A 143 -4.04 -12.01 -8.50
C SER A 143 -3.73 -11.82 -9.97
N LEU A 144 -4.07 -10.64 -10.52
CA LEU A 144 -3.80 -10.32 -11.93
C LEU A 144 -2.30 -10.34 -12.25
N ILE A 145 -1.46 -9.87 -11.33
CA ILE A 145 0.00 -9.93 -11.50
C ILE A 145 0.47 -11.38 -11.41
N PHE A 146 -0.07 -12.13 -10.46
CA PHE A 146 0.25 -13.54 -10.30
C PHE A 146 -0.07 -14.36 -11.54
N ASP A 147 -1.18 -14.07 -12.23
CA ASP A 147 -1.55 -14.72 -13.49
C ASP A 147 -0.55 -14.45 -14.65
N LEU A 148 0.37 -13.48 -14.48
CA LEU A 148 1.48 -13.26 -15.42
C LEU A 148 2.69 -14.17 -15.16
N CYS A 149 2.72 -14.86 -14.03
CA CYS A 149 3.77 -15.79 -13.65
C CYS A 149 3.52 -17.18 -14.26
N SER A 150 4.55 -18.03 -14.28
CA SER A 150 4.43 -19.38 -14.78
C SER A 150 3.60 -20.26 -13.83
N SER A 151 2.34 -20.43 -14.11
CA SER A 151 1.36 -21.47 -13.69
C SER A 151 1.46 -22.14 -12.30
N LYS A 152 2.18 -21.60 -11.34
CA LYS A 152 2.30 -22.15 -9.98
C LYS A 152 1.21 -21.58 -9.07
N LYS A 153 0.80 -22.33 -8.06
CA LYS A 153 -0.09 -21.81 -7.02
C LYS A 153 0.65 -20.75 -6.18
N LEU A 154 -0.04 -19.70 -5.72
CA LEU A 154 0.55 -18.65 -4.88
C LEU A 154 1.27 -19.24 -3.65
N SER A 155 0.71 -20.30 -3.06
CA SER A 155 1.30 -21.01 -1.93
C SER A 155 2.67 -21.68 -2.20
N SER A 156 3.06 -21.84 -3.47
CA SER A 156 4.36 -22.40 -3.83
C SER A 156 5.51 -21.38 -3.82
N TYR A 157 5.19 -20.09 -3.69
CA TYR A 157 6.21 -19.05 -3.60
C TYR A 157 6.50 -18.69 -2.15
N LYS A 158 7.79 -18.70 -1.79
CA LYS A 158 8.26 -18.18 -0.50
C LYS A 158 8.39 -16.66 -0.61
N ASN A 159 8.15 -15.95 0.46
CA ASN A 159 8.39 -14.52 0.45
C ASN A 159 9.90 -14.24 0.57
N ILE A 160 10.49 -13.62 -0.45
CA ILE A 160 11.90 -13.23 -0.50
C ILE A 160 12.10 -11.71 -0.29
N LEU A 161 11.02 -10.94 -0.16
CA LEU A 161 11.10 -9.51 0.06
C LEU A 161 11.61 -9.20 1.46
N ASN A 162 12.45 -8.17 1.58
CA ASN A 162 12.98 -7.74 2.87
C ASN A 162 11.89 -7.01 3.68
N HIS A 163 11.73 -7.38 4.96
CA HIS A 163 10.77 -6.77 5.88
C HIS A 163 11.43 -6.02 7.04
N SER A 164 12.72 -5.74 6.92
CA SER A 164 13.51 -5.10 7.97
C SER A 164 13.91 -3.67 7.56
N PRO A 165 13.00 -2.67 7.69
CA PRO A 165 13.33 -1.30 7.36
C PRO A 165 14.39 -0.73 8.30
N GLN A 166 15.21 0.17 7.79
CA GLN A 166 16.03 1.04 8.63
C GLN A 166 15.12 2.11 9.24
N CYS A 167 14.93 2.02 10.55
CA CYS A 167 14.10 2.96 11.30
C CYS A 167 14.91 4.19 11.76
N SER A 168 14.22 5.31 11.96
CA SER A 168 14.82 6.54 12.53
C SER A 168 15.27 6.35 13.97
N ASN A 169 16.24 7.15 14.42
CA ASN A 169 16.73 7.11 15.79
C ASN A 169 15.60 7.37 16.80
N LEU A 170 14.70 8.33 16.50
CA LEU A 170 13.55 8.64 17.37
C LEU A 170 12.62 7.42 17.53
N PHE A 171 12.38 6.67 16.45
CA PHE A 171 11.58 5.45 16.53
C PHE A 171 12.28 4.36 17.33
N GLN A 172 13.58 4.16 17.09
CA GLN A 172 14.38 3.12 17.76
C GLN A 172 14.51 3.37 19.27
N SER A 173 14.80 4.60 19.69
CA SER A 173 14.92 4.96 21.13
C SER A 173 13.59 4.76 21.88
N ASN A 174 12.47 4.86 21.19
CA ASN A 174 11.13 4.72 21.75
C ASN A 174 10.46 3.34 21.45
N ILE A 175 11.19 2.36 20.93
CA ILE A 175 10.63 1.07 20.50
C ILE A 175 9.93 0.29 21.63
N SER A 176 10.31 0.51 22.87
CA SER A 176 9.67 -0.08 24.05
C SER A 176 8.21 0.34 24.22
N LEU A 177 7.81 1.50 23.68
CA LEU A 177 6.42 1.94 23.63
C LEU A 177 5.56 1.07 22.70
N PHE A 178 6.18 0.42 21.72
CA PHE A 178 5.47 -0.30 20.65
C PHE A 178 5.30 -1.79 20.98
N LYS A 179 4.74 -2.08 22.16
CA LYS A 179 4.42 -3.45 22.60
C LYS A 179 2.92 -3.60 22.83
N ASN A 180 2.32 -4.63 22.24
CA ASN A 180 0.92 -5.03 22.47
C ASN A 180 -0.10 -3.89 22.36
N PHE A 181 -0.13 -3.19 21.25
CA PHE A 181 -0.96 -2.01 21.01
C PHE A 181 -1.89 -2.19 19.81
N ILE A 182 -2.92 -1.35 19.78
CA ILE A 182 -3.78 -1.13 18.61
C ILE A 182 -3.27 0.10 17.88
N HIS A 183 -2.98 -0.03 16.60
CA HIS A 183 -2.67 1.10 15.73
C HIS A 183 -3.96 1.68 15.18
N ILE A 184 -4.20 2.96 15.39
CA ILE A 184 -5.33 3.69 14.82
C ILE A 184 -4.79 4.80 13.90
N HIS A 185 -5.28 4.85 12.66
CA HIS A 185 -4.91 5.91 11.72
C HIS A 185 -6.11 6.84 11.47
N TYR A 186 -5.91 8.13 11.68
CA TYR A 186 -6.93 9.17 11.50
C TYR A 186 -6.84 9.81 10.13
N LYS A 187 -7.98 9.91 9.42
CA LYS A 187 -8.13 10.67 8.16
C LYS A 187 -9.31 11.62 8.27
N ASP A 188 -8.99 12.89 8.45
CA ASP A 188 -9.99 13.94 8.71
C ASP A 188 -11.11 13.99 7.67
N TYR A 189 -10.76 13.98 6.39
CA TYR A 189 -11.74 14.12 5.31
C TYR A 189 -12.75 12.95 5.26
N ILE A 190 -12.32 11.72 5.61
CA ILE A 190 -13.22 10.55 5.64
C ILE A 190 -14.19 10.66 6.81
N PHE A 191 -13.71 11.02 7.99
CA PHE A 191 -14.55 11.15 9.17
C PHE A 191 -15.54 12.31 9.03
N LYS A 192 -15.10 13.50 8.60
CA LYS A 192 -15.96 14.65 8.36
C LYS A 192 -17.03 14.37 7.30
N LYS A 193 -16.67 13.77 6.18
CA LYS A 193 -17.61 13.42 5.09
C LYS A 193 -18.72 12.48 5.58
N ASN A 194 -18.45 11.67 6.58
CA ASN A 194 -19.40 10.72 7.15
C ASN A 194 -20.06 11.24 8.44
N GLY A 195 -19.98 12.53 8.72
CA GLY A 195 -20.65 13.19 9.84
C GLY A 195 -19.98 12.95 11.21
N TRP A 196 -18.73 12.49 11.23
CA TRP A 196 -17.99 12.31 12.47
C TRP A 196 -17.22 13.59 12.81
N SER A 197 -17.48 14.12 13.99
CA SER A 197 -16.70 15.23 14.55
C SER A 197 -15.42 14.72 15.22
N HIS A 198 -14.46 15.63 15.43
CA HIS A 198 -13.29 15.32 16.26
C HIS A 198 -13.67 14.82 17.66
N SER A 199 -14.70 15.40 18.27
CA SER A 199 -15.17 14.96 19.60
C SER A 199 -15.68 13.52 19.59
N SER A 200 -16.36 13.08 18.53
CA SER A 200 -16.78 11.70 18.35
C SER A 200 -15.59 10.75 18.23
N PHE A 201 -14.55 11.16 17.49
CA PHE A 201 -13.34 10.38 17.36
C PHE A 201 -12.55 10.30 18.67
N LEU A 202 -12.43 11.40 19.42
CA LEU A 202 -11.82 11.40 20.76
C LEU A 202 -12.58 10.50 21.72
N LYS A 203 -13.92 10.49 21.70
CA LYS A 203 -14.72 9.53 22.49
C LYS A 203 -14.42 8.07 22.12
N LEU A 204 -14.22 7.76 20.82
CA LEU A 204 -13.80 6.43 20.39
C LEU A 204 -12.44 6.05 20.99
N LEU A 205 -11.44 6.93 20.86
CA LEU A 205 -10.10 6.71 21.42
C LEU A 205 -10.16 6.46 22.93
N ASN A 206 -10.85 7.31 23.66
CA ASN A 206 -10.98 7.19 25.12
C ASN A 206 -11.66 5.88 25.53
N LYS A 207 -12.73 5.47 24.86
CA LYS A 207 -13.39 4.18 25.16
C LYS A 207 -12.50 2.97 24.86
N LEU A 208 -11.73 3.01 23.75
CA LEU A 208 -10.81 1.92 23.40
C LEU A 208 -9.59 1.87 24.32
N SER A 209 -9.11 3.03 24.81
CA SER A 209 -7.93 3.13 25.68
C SER A 209 -8.15 2.59 27.09
N LEU A 210 -9.41 2.39 27.51
CA LEU A 210 -9.71 1.78 28.81
C LEU A 210 -9.15 0.37 28.96
N LYS A 211 -9.03 -0.36 27.84
CA LYS A 211 -8.59 -1.76 27.83
C LYS A 211 -7.35 -2.01 26.96
N ASN A 212 -6.96 -1.03 26.16
CA ASN A 212 -5.91 -1.22 25.16
C ASN A 212 -4.95 -0.02 25.14
N LYS A 213 -3.68 -0.30 24.91
CA LYS A 213 -2.74 0.72 24.50
C LYS A 213 -2.99 1.09 23.04
N ILE A 214 -3.04 2.39 22.74
CA ILE A 214 -3.33 2.90 21.41
C ILE A 214 -2.12 3.72 20.92
N ILE A 215 -1.67 3.40 19.72
CA ILE A 215 -0.76 4.26 18.97
C ILE A 215 -1.57 4.91 17.84
N LEU A 216 -1.67 6.22 17.88
CA LEU A 216 -2.41 7.04 16.92
C LEU A 216 -1.46 7.63 15.89
N THR A 217 -1.81 7.53 14.61
CA THR A 217 -1.17 8.25 13.51
C THR A 217 -2.22 9.01 12.70
N SER A 218 -1.79 9.93 11.84
CA SER A 218 -2.66 10.66 10.92
C SER A 218 -1.98 10.92 9.59
N ASP A 219 -2.71 11.48 8.62
CA ASP A 219 -2.13 11.93 7.36
C ASP A 219 -1.04 12.97 7.60
N PHE A 220 -0.05 13.06 6.68
CA PHE A 220 1.02 14.04 6.72
C PHE A 220 0.50 15.47 6.53
N GLY A 221 1.20 16.44 7.11
CA GLY A 221 0.95 17.86 6.96
C GLY A 221 0.49 18.54 8.26
N ASN A 222 0.38 19.87 8.21
CA ASN A 222 -0.03 20.70 9.35
C ASN A 222 -1.53 20.96 9.33
N PHE A 223 -2.31 20.03 9.85
CA PHE A 223 -3.76 20.17 9.97
C PHE A 223 -4.17 20.61 11.39
N HIS A 224 -5.30 21.27 11.51
CA HIS A 224 -5.81 21.76 12.81
C HIS A 224 -5.93 20.66 13.87
N TYR A 225 -6.33 19.45 13.48
CA TYR A 225 -6.48 18.32 14.40
C TYR A 225 -5.14 17.83 14.99
N HIS A 226 -3.99 18.08 14.34
CA HIS A 226 -2.68 17.75 14.91
C HIS A 226 -2.45 18.50 16.22
N LYS A 227 -2.80 19.79 16.26
CA LYS A 227 -2.71 20.59 17.49
C LYS A 227 -3.57 20.00 18.61
N ILE A 228 -4.76 19.49 18.28
CA ILE A 228 -5.64 18.82 19.23
C ILE A 228 -4.99 17.55 19.78
N PHE A 229 -4.39 16.71 18.91
CA PHE A 229 -3.74 15.48 19.36
C PHE A 229 -2.48 15.77 20.18
N LEU A 230 -1.64 16.70 19.76
CA LEU A 230 -0.43 17.11 20.48
C LEU A 230 -0.74 17.72 21.87
N SER A 231 -1.90 18.38 22.04
CA SER A 231 -2.30 18.93 23.33
C SER A 231 -2.97 17.94 24.27
N ASN A 232 -3.56 16.86 23.75
CA ASN A 232 -4.34 15.91 24.55
C ASN A 232 -3.61 14.59 24.85
N PHE A 233 -2.61 14.22 24.04
CA PHE A 233 -1.93 12.93 24.17
C PHE A 233 -0.43 13.09 24.35
N SER A 234 0.19 12.08 24.93
CA SER A 234 1.62 11.91 24.83
C SER A 234 2.03 11.68 23.36
N TYR A 235 3.17 12.23 22.93
CA TYR A 235 3.49 12.22 21.50
C TYR A 235 4.97 12.05 21.18
N LEU A 236 5.24 11.56 19.95
CA LEU A 236 6.50 11.66 19.23
C LEU A 236 6.29 12.53 17.99
N ASP A 237 7.10 13.55 17.82
CA ASP A 237 7.08 14.44 16.64
C ASP A 237 8.30 14.18 15.76
N PHE A 238 8.08 13.54 14.63
CA PHE A 238 9.13 13.14 13.69
C PHE A 238 9.67 14.31 12.86
N ASP A 239 8.92 15.41 12.72
CA ASP A 239 9.42 16.62 12.04
C ASP A 239 10.46 17.35 12.86
N ASN A 240 10.19 17.49 14.17
CA ASN A 240 11.04 18.25 15.09
C ASN A 240 12.00 17.34 15.89
N SER A 241 11.93 16.03 15.68
CA SER A 241 12.68 15.02 16.45
C SER A 241 12.51 15.20 17.98
N THR A 242 11.29 15.56 18.41
CA THR A 242 10.96 15.79 19.80
C THR A 242 9.94 14.78 20.32
N ASP A 243 9.95 14.57 21.62
CA ASP A 243 8.96 13.74 22.29
C ASP A 243 8.41 14.41 23.56
N LYS A 244 7.19 13.99 23.91
CA LYS A 244 6.56 14.25 25.20
C LYS A 244 5.86 12.97 25.63
N ILE A 245 6.61 12.05 26.18
CA ILE A 245 6.12 10.73 26.56
C ILE A 245 5.72 10.68 28.03
N ASP A 246 4.46 10.34 28.25
CA ASP A 246 3.94 9.98 29.56
C ASP A 246 3.50 8.50 29.52
N LEU A 247 4.28 7.64 30.15
CA LEU A 247 4.03 6.18 30.17
C LEU A 247 2.73 5.79 30.91
N LYS A 248 2.13 6.69 31.68
CA LYS A 248 0.83 6.46 32.34
C LYS A 248 -0.35 6.62 31.37
N GLN A 249 -0.13 7.28 30.24
CA GLN A 249 -1.16 7.42 29.22
C GLN A 249 -1.25 6.16 28.37
N ASN A 250 -2.47 5.78 28.01
CA ASN A 250 -2.72 4.66 27.11
C ASN A 250 -2.80 5.07 25.62
N ILE A 251 -2.74 6.36 25.31
CA ILE A 251 -2.79 6.90 23.95
C ILE A 251 -1.53 7.70 23.67
N HIS A 252 -0.79 7.28 22.64
CA HIS A 252 0.40 7.98 22.16
C HIS A 252 0.21 8.37 20.70
N TYR A 253 0.43 9.64 20.37
CA TYR A 253 0.31 10.17 19.02
C TYR A 253 1.68 10.24 18.33
N LEU A 254 1.80 9.69 17.14
CA LEU A 254 2.99 9.78 16.29
C LEU A 254 2.73 10.79 15.18
N HIS A 255 3.30 11.99 15.32
CA HIS A 255 3.14 13.06 14.34
C HIS A 255 4.15 12.91 13.20
N ASN A 256 3.65 12.93 11.96
CA ASN A 256 4.42 12.86 10.71
C ASN A 256 5.45 11.71 10.64
N ILE A 257 5.08 10.55 11.18
CA ILE A 257 5.92 9.34 11.10
C ILE A 257 6.23 8.99 9.64
N ASN A 258 7.50 8.77 9.31
CA ASN A 258 7.91 8.39 7.96
C ASN A 258 7.45 6.96 7.59
N THR A 259 7.47 6.63 6.29
CA THR A 259 6.90 5.37 5.77
C THR A 259 7.66 4.13 6.26
N SER A 260 8.98 4.19 6.48
CA SER A 260 9.77 3.05 7.00
C SER A 260 9.41 2.75 8.45
N ASP A 261 9.37 3.79 9.29
CA ASP A 261 8.97 3.67 10.70
C ASP A 261 7.50 3.22 10.81
N LEU A 262 6.63 3.74 9.95
CA LEU A 262 5.23 3.35 9.89
C LEU A 262 5.06 1.87 9.49
N PHE A 263 5.83 1.38 8.53
CA PHE A 263 5.85 -0.04 8.18
C PHE A 263 6.24 -0.90 9.39
N LYS A 264 7.32 -0.51 10.09
CA LYS A 264 7.77 -1.19 11.31
C LYS A 264 6.71 -1.12 12.41
N LEU A 265 6.10 0.05 12.63
CA LEU A 265 5.02 0.24 13.60
C LEU A 265 3.86 -0.73 13.32
N ILE A 266 3.39 -0.80 12.07
CA ILE A 266 2.32 -1.71 11.68
C ILE A 266 2.74 -3.16 11.91
N SER A 267 3.99 -3.52 11.60
CA SER A 267 4.51 -4.88 11.83
C SER A 267 4.52 -5.29 13.31
N LEU A 268 4.60 -4.34 14.23
CA LEU A 268 4.58 -4.55 15.68
C LEU A 268 3.16 -4.51 16.27
N SER A 269 2.19 -3.95 15.54
CA SER A 269 0.82 -3.80 16.03
C SER A 269 0.10 -5.14 16.18
N LYS A 270 -0.84 -5.22 17.15
CA LYS A 270 -1.78 -6.33 17.29
C LYS A 270 -2.92 -6.23 16.29
N THR A 271 -3.44 -5.03 16.14
CA THR A 271 -4.59 -4.72 15.28
C THR A 271 -4.38 -3.34 14.67
N VAL A 272 -4.80 -3.16 13.43
CA VAL A 272 -4.83 -1.87 12.74
C VAL A 272 -6.27 -1.47 12.46
N ILE A 273 -6.63 -0.26 12.84
CA ILE A 273 -7.93 0.37 12.58
C ILE A 273 -7.68 1.61 11.75
N SER A 274 -8.20 1.68 10.54
CA SER A 274 -7.97 2.83 9.66
C SER A 274 -9.12 3.01 8.66
N PRO A 275 -9.40 4.23 8.23
CA PRO A 275 -10.11 4.44 6.98
C PRO A 275 -9.34 3.81 5.81
N HIS A 276 -10.10 3.26 4.84
CA HIS A 276 -9.55 2.54 3.70
C HIS A 276 -8.39 3.28 2.99
N GLY A 277 -7.32 2.55 2.69
CA GLY A 277 -6.16 3.08 1.97
C GLY A 277 -4.85 2.35 2.26
N ALA A 278 -3.72 3.03 2.08
CA ALA A 278 -2.39 2.43 2.20
C ALA A 278 -2.17 1.72 3.53
N MET A 279 -2.69 2.24 4.64
CA MET A 279 -2.53 1.65 5.99
C MET A 279 -3.17 0.27 6.09
N THR A 280 -4.42 0.14 5.64
CA THR A 280 -5.15 -1.13 5.72
C THR A 280 -4.57 -2.17 4.78
N VAL A 281 -4.09 -1.76 3.61
CA VAL A 281 -3.43 -2.65 2.64
C VAL A 281 -2.08 -3.12 3.15
N MET A 282 -1.26 -2.20 3.69
CA MET A 282 0.04 -2.52 4.31
C MET A 282 -0.13 -3.50 5.48
N ALA A 283 -1.09 -3.22 6.37
CA ALA A 283 -1.38 -4.09 7.51
C ALA A 283 -1.85 -5.48 7.06
N SER A 284 -2.66 -5.55 6.01
CA SER A 284 -3.12 -6.81 5.44
C SER A 284 -1.99 -7.61 4.82
N TYR A 285 -1.08 -6.96 4.09
CA TYR A 285 0.13 -7.59 3.57
C TYR A 285 0.99 -8.20 4.69
N LEU A 286 1.11 -7.49 5.80
CA LEU A 286 1.81 -7.95 7.01
C LEU A 286 0.98 -8.96 7.86
N GLN A 287 -0.13 -9.47 7.35
CA GLN A 287 -1.02 -10.44 7.99
C GLN A 287 -1.52 -10.01 9.37
N LYS A 288 -1.68 -8.69 9.57
CA LYS A 288 -2.22 -8.16 10.82
C LYS A 288 -3.74 -8.25 10.86
N LYS A 289 -4.30 -8.25 12.06
CA LYS A 289 -5.73 -8.07 12.25
C LYS A 289 -6.13 -6.66 11.81
N VAL A 290 -7.05 -6.53 10.85
CA VAL A 290 -7.41 -5.26 10.22
C VAL A 290 -8.88 -4.95 10.38
N ILE A 291 -9.16 -3.74 10.82
CA ILE A 291 -10.50 -3.13 10.76
C ILE A 291 -10.42 -1.98 9.76
N ASP A 292 -10.96 -2.20 8.58
CA ASP A 292 -11.01 -1.23 7.48
C ASP A 292 -12.33 -0.47 7.50
N ILE A 293 -12.25 0.86 7.57
CA ILE A 293 -13.42 1.73 7.70
C ILE A 293 -13.69 2.38 6.35
N PHE A 294 -14.82 2.08 5.74
CA PHE A 294 -15.21 2.59 4.44
C PHE A 294 -16.19 3.76 4.51
N ASP A 295 -16.05 4.68 3.57
CA ASP A 295 -17.04 5.70 3.25
C ASP A 295 -18.38 5.04 2.82
N VAL A 296 -19.50 5.63 3.21
CA VAL A 296 -20.85 5.18 2.84
C VAL A 296 -21.06 5.10 1.32
N ASN A 297 -20.35 5.92 0.55
CA ASN A 297 -20.43 5.99 -0.90
C ASN A 297 -19.40 5.09 -1.63
N ILE A 298 -18.89 4.07 -0.97
CA ILE A 298 -17.92 3.17 -1.60
C ILE A 298 -18.49 2.50 -2.86
N ASN A 299 -17.71 2.53 -3.92
CA ASN A 299 -17.97 1.70 -5.08
C ASN A 299 -17.53 0.26 -4.80
N ILE A 300 -18.50 -0.65 -4.61
CA ILE A 300 -18.24 -2.07 -4.30
C ILE A 300 -17.37 -2.74 -5.37
N ASN A 301 -17.50 -2.37 -6.64
CA ASN A 301 -16.67 -2.94 -7.71
C ASN A 301 -15.21 -2.50 -7.58
N ALA A 302 -14.97 -1.22 -7.28
CA ALA A 302 -13.62 -0.74 -6.99
C ALA A 302 -13.03 -1.41 -5.73
N PHE A 303 -13.86 -1.66 -4.71
CA PHE A 303 -13.44 -2.39 -3.52
C PHE A 303 -12.95 -3.81 -3.84
N ARG A 304 -13.67 -4.55 -4.69
CA ARG A 304 -13.27 -5.93 -5.07
C ARG A 304 -11.90 -5.97 -5.75
N GLU A 305 -11.58 -4.98 -6.58
CA GLU A 305 -10.27 -4.87 -7.25
C GLU A 305 -9.12 -4.64 -6.27
N PHE A 306 -9.38 -3.99 -5.13
CA PHE A 306 -8.37 -3.58 -4.16
C PHE A 306 -8.48 -4.29 -2.81
N LYS A 307 -9.39 -5.28 -2.68
CA LYS A 307 -9.55 -6.03 -1.44
C LYS A 307 -8.23 -6.76 -1.10
N PRO A 308 -7.67 -6.50 0.10
CA PRO A 308 -6.47 -7.19 0.52
C PRO A 308 -6.71 -8.69 0.74
N ARG A 309 -5.67 -9.50 0.54
CA ARG A 309 -5.66 -10.92 0.87
C ARG A 309 -5.20 -11.10 2.31
N ASN A 310 -6.14 -11.21 3.22
CA ASN A 310 -5.85 -11.45 4.63
C ASN A 310 -7.10 -12.04 5.30
N ASP A 311 -6.98 -13.20 5.90
CA ASP A 311 -8.08 -13.89 6.60
C ASP A 311 -8.55 -13.13 7.84
N ASN A 312 -7.68 -12.30 8.42
CA ASN A 312 -7.97 -11.44 9.57
C ASN A 312 -8.44 -10.02 9.17
N TYR A 313 -8.96 -9.87 7.95
CA TYR A 313 -9.45 -8.59 7.44
C TYR A 313 -10.96 -8.46 7.58
N ASN A 314 -11.38 -7.44 8.31
CA ASN A 314 -12.79 -7.05 8.45
C ASN A 314 -12.99 -5.62 8.00
N PHE A 315 -14.15 -5.33 7.42
CA PHE A 315 -14.48 -3.98 7.00
C PHE A 315 -15.84 -3.54 7.54
N PHE A 316 -15.96 -2.24 7.77
CA PHE A 316 -17.20 -1.61 8.19
C PHE A 316 -17.48 -0.41 7.29
N ILE A 317 -18.74 -0.30 6.85
CA ILE A 317 -19.20 0.90 6.15
C ILE A 317 -19.73 1.87 7.21
N ILE A 318 -19.22 3.10 7.22
CA ILE A 318 -19.73 4.15 8.11
C ILE A 318 -21.11 4.57 7.63
N LYS A 319 -22.16 4.01 8.24
CA LYS A 319 -23.54 4.48 8.13
C LYS A 319 -23.94 5.09 9.47
N SER A 320 -23.48 6.30 9.74
CA SER A 320 -24.04 7.28 10.69
C SER A 320 -24.15 6.97 12.20
N ASN A 321 -23.94 5.80 12.74
CA ASN A 321 -24.05 5.64 14.20
C ASN A 321 -22.74 5.19 14.82
N PHE A 322 -22.09 6.13 15.52
CA PHE A 322 -20.85 5.95 16.27
C PHE A 322 -20.90 4.76 17.24
N GLU A 323 -21.97 4.62 18.02
CA GLU A 323 -22.10 3.53 19.03
C GLU A 323 -22.15 2.15 18.37
N LYS A 324 -22.80 2.02 17.21
CA LYS A 324 -22.81 0.75 16.44
C LYS A 324 -21.42 0.37 15.93
N ILE A 325 -20.64 1.35 15.51
CA ILE A 325 -19.27 1.09 15.04
C ILE A 325 -18.37 0.72 16.22
N LEU A 326 -18.45 1.45 17.33
CA LEU A 326 -17.73 1.12 18.54
C LEU A 326 -18.07 -0.30 19.04
N PHE A 327 -19.33 -0.67 19.05
CA PHE A 327 -19.77 -2.03 19.41
C PHE A 327 -19.14 -3.08 18.50
N LYS A 328 -19.15 -2.86 17.18
CA LYS A 328 -18.54 -3.77 16.21
C LYS A 328 -17.02 -3.88 16.40
N ILE A 329 -16.34 -2.75 16.60
CA ILE A 329 -14.90 -2.71 16.87
C ILE A 329 -14.58 -3.53 18.12
N ASN A 330 -15.31 -3.31 19.23
CA ASN A 330 -15.09 -4.03 20.47
C ASN A 330 -15.36 -5.54 20.34
N LYS A 331 -16.36 -5.94 19.55
CA LYS A 331 -16.63 -7.36 19.28
C LYS A 331 -15.52 -8.02 18.48
N PHE A 332 -14.83 -7.26 17.65
CA PHE A 332 -13.76 -7.76 16.81
C PHE A 332 -12.40 -7.73 17.52
N LEU A 333 -12.13 -6.81 18.43
CA LEU A 333 -10.90 -6.75 19.24
C LEU A 333 -10.81 -7.90 20.24
#